data_3e9edfd33d0ea339b0bb1ec65c63f440
#
_entry.id   3e9edfd33d0ea339b0bb1ec65c63f440
#
_cell.length_a   1.000
_cell.length_b   1.000
_cell.length_c   1.000
_cell.angle_alpha   90.00
_cell.angle_beta   90.00
_cell.angle_gamma   90.00
#
_symmetry.space_group_name_H-M   'P 1'
#
loop_
_entity.id
_entity.type
_entity.pdbx_description
1 polymer ?
#
loop_
_entity_poly.entity_id
_entity_poly.type
_entity_poly.pdbx_seq_one_letter_code
_entity_poly.pdbx_strand_id
1 'polypeptide(L)'
;QYITGMRYIMKHASAMRDKGGRYVFLIKAATSEVWWPEDADHIAFIRGRIGFELPVWFIPKDEKQVPTGAFFAGAIAVFDKTWKGPAISYIG
;
A
#
# COMPACT_ATOMS: atom_id res chain seq x y z
N GLN A 1 -3.72 -3.41 -16.12
CA GLN A 1 -2.29 -3.35 -15.99
C GLN A 1 -1.84 -2.83 -14.67
N TYR A 2 -2.42 -1.72 -14.26
CA TYR A 2 -2.09 -1.18 -12.96
C TYR A 2 -2.40 -2.21 -11.86
N ILE A 3 -3.57 -2.82 -11.95
CA ILE A 3 -3.98 -3.81 -10.97
C ILE A 3 -3.07 -5.02 -11.03
N THR A 4 -2.69 -5.41 -12.24
CA THR A 4 -1.78 -6.53 -12.40
C THR A 4 -0.43 -6.23 -11.78
N GLY A 5 0.05 -4.99 -11.95
CA GLY A 5 1.32 -4.60 -11.34
C GLY A 5 1.28 -4.68 -9.83
N MET A 6 0.19 -4.22 -9.22
CA MET A 6 0.06 -4.28 -7.77
C MET A 6 0.01 -5.72 -7.28
N ARG A 7 -0.70 -6.57 -7.98
CA ARG A 7 -0.73 -7.99 -7.61
C ARG A 7 0.66 -8.60 -7.64
N TYR A 8 1.39 -8.29 -8.69
CA TYR A 8 2.73 -8.84 -8.83
C TYR A 8 3.61 -8.37 -7.67
N ILE A 9 3.55 -7.08 -7.35
CA ILE A 9 4.38 -6.53 -6.29
C ILE A 9 4.05 -7.19 -4.96
N MET A 10 2.76 -7.34 -4.65
CA MET A 10 2.36 -7.93 -3.39
C MET A 10 2.75 -9.40 -3.32
N LYS A 11 2.56 -10.14 -4.39
CA LYS A 11 2.96 -11.54 -4.42
C LYS A 11 4.45 -11.70 -4.31
N HIS A 12 5.19 -10.83 -4.98
CA HIS A 12 6.65 -10.89 -4.92
C HIS A 12 7.13 -10.63 -3.49
N ALA A 13 6.55 -9.61 -2.84
CA ALA A 13 6.94 -9.30 -1.47
C ALA A 13 6.64 -10.47 -0.54
N SER A 14 5.48 -11.11 -0.73
CA SER A 14 5.13 -12.25 0.08
C SER A 14 6.12 -13.40 -0.09
N ALA A 15 6.47 -13.71 -1.32
CA ALA A 15 7.41 -14.79 -1.61
C ALA A 15 8.79 -14.49 -1.05
N MET A 16 9.24 -13.25 -1.22
CA MET A 16 10.57 -12.87 -0.73
C MET A 16 10.61 -12.78 0.78
N ARG A 17 9.50 -12.39 1.39
CA ARG A 17 9.42 -12.40 2.85
C ARG A 17 9.68 -13.79 3.40
N ASP A 18 9.12 -14.81 2.75
CA ASP A 18 9.30 -16.17 3.20
C ASP A 18 10.77 -16.57 3.15
N LYS A 19 11.54 -15.87 2.35
CA LYS A 19 12.99 -16.11 2.25
C LYS A 19 13.81 -15.15 3.11
N GLY A 20 13.15 -14.37 3.95
CA GLY A 20 13.83 -13.47 4.85
C GLY A 20 13.84 -12.02 4.44
N GLY A 21 13.18 -11.68 3.34
CA GLY A 21 13.09 -10.29 2.92
C GLY A 21 12.15 -9.48 3.80
N ARG A 22 12.34 -8.19 3.82
CA ARG A 22 11.52 -7.28 4.60
C ARG A 22 11.08 -6.14 3.71
N TYR A 23 9.77 -5.85 3.75
CA TYR A 23 9.20 -4.83 2.87
C TYR A 23 8.15 -4.05 3.62
N VAL A 24 8.09 -2.76 3.34
CA VAL A 24 7.07 -1.87 3.88
C VAL A 24 6.52 -1.06 2.74
N PHE A 25 5.19 -1.07 2.59
CA PHE A 25 4.53 -0.34 1.53
C PHE A 25 3.51 0.61 2.10
N LEU A 26 3.43 1.80 1.52
CA LEU A 26 2.33 2.72 1.79
C LEU A 26 1.37 2.59 0.63
N ILE A 27 0.16 2.12 0.90
CA ILE A 27 -0.81 1.81 -0.12
C ILE A 27 -2.18 2.36 0.27
N LYS A 28 -3.10 2.36 -0.70
CA LYS A 28 -4.48 2.66 -0.39
C LYS A 28 -5.07 1.54 0.46
N ALA A 29 -5.94 1.91 1.39
CA ALA A 29 -6.63 0.93 2.22
C ALA A 29 -7.81 0.34 1.45
N ALA A 30 -7.54 -0.24 0.30
CA ALA A 30 -8.56 -0.76 -0.61
C ALA A 30 -8.71 -2.26 -0.41
N THR A 31 -9.35 -2.63 0.67
CA THR A 31 -9.40 -4.03 1.11
C THR A 31 -10.19 -4.93 0.16
N SER A 32 -10.97 -4.35 -0.74
CA SER A 32 -11.74 -5.16 -1.69
C SER A 32 -11.01 -5.41 -2.99
N GLU A 33 -9.81 -4.84 -3.14
CA GLU A 33 -9.05 -5.05 -4.37
C GLU A 33 -8.40 -6.42 -4.39
N VAL A 34 -8.28 -6.97 -5.59
CA VAL A 34 -7.69 -8.31 -5.72
C VAL A 34 -6.22 -8.33 -5.31
N TRP A 35 -5.55 -7.18 -5.35
CA TRP A 35 -4.14 -7.12 -4.99
C TRP A 35 -3.94 -6.88 -3.49
N TRP A 36 -4.99 -6.72 -2.73
CA TRP A 36 -4.86 -6.42 -1.31
C TRP A 36 -4.00 -7.48 -0.62
N PRO A 37 -2.98 -7.07 0.12
CA PRO A 37 -2.02 -8.02 0.70
C PRO A 37 -2.57 -8.63 1.99
N GLU A 38 -3.47 -9.59 1.86
CA GLU A 38 -4.08 -10.22 3.02
C GLU A 38 -3.07 -10.99 3.84
N ASP A 39 -1.99 -11.42 3.23
CA ASP A 39 -1.00 -12.21 3.93
C ASP A 39 0.17 -11.37 4.46
N ALA A 40 0.04 -10.07 4.45
CA ALA A 40 1.05 -9.22 5.08
C ALA A 40 1.11 -9.54 6.57
N ASP A 41 2.30 -9.42 7.13
CA ASP A 41 2.48 -9.74 8.54
C ASP A 41 1.86 -8.68 9.43
N HIS A 42 1.73 -7.48 8.92
CA HIS A 42 1.11 -6.39 9.67
C HIS A 42 0.53 -5.37 8.71
N ILE A 43 -0.65 -4.88 9.04
CA ILE A 43 -1.28 -3.79 8.32
C ILE A 43 -1.59 -2.69 9.32
N ALA A 44 -1.05 -1.52 9.10
CA ALA A 44 -1.34 -0.35 9.94
C ALA A 44 -2.22 0.58 9.15
N PHE A 45 -3.48 0.71 9.55
CA PHE A 45 -4.41 1.60 8.89
C PHE A 45 -4.21 3.00 9.42
N ILE A 46 -4.11 3.96 8.52
CA ILE A 46 -3.93 5.35 8.90
C ILE A 46 -5.29 5.98 9.03
N ARG A 47 -5.57 6.52 10.20
CA ARG A 47 -6.85 7.17 10.43
C ARG A 47 -6.92 8.46 9.66
N GLY A 48 -8.11 8.79 9.22
CA GLY A 48 -8.30 9.95 8.40
C GLY A 48 -7.84 9.69 6.99
N ARG A 49 -7.57 10.75 6.27
CA ARG A 49 -7.19 10.64 4.88
C ARG A 49 -5.84 11.28 4.67
N ILE A 50 -5.10 10.67 3.75
CA ILE A 50 -3.80 11.18 3.37
C ILE A 50 -3.97 11.99 2.10
N GLY A 51 -3.44 13.21 2.10
CA GLY A 51 -3.41 14.03 0.91
C GLY A 51 -1.99 14.08 0.37
N PHE A 52 -1.85 13.88 -0.91
CA PHE A 52 -0.58 14.01 -1.58
C PHE A 52 -0.64 15.14 -2.59
N GLU A 53 0.45 15.88 -2.66
CA GLU A 53 0.64 16.80 -3.76
C GLU A 53 1.59 16.15 -4.74
N LEU A 54 1.16 16.08 -5.98
CA LEU A 54 2.00 15.47 -6.99
C LEU A 54 3.07 16.46 -7.41
N PRO A 55 4.26 15.97 -7.70
CA PRO A 55 5.32 16.88 -8.18
C PRO A 55 4.92 17.59 -9.45
N VAL A 56 5.49 18.78 -9.65
CA VAL A 56 5.16 19.57 -10.82
C VAL A 56 5.50 18.81 -12.10
N TRP A 57 6.55 18.02 -12.08
CA TRP A 57 6.95 17.28 -13.27
C TRP A 57 5.99 16.13 -13.61
N PHE A 58 5.12 15.79 -12.70
CA PHE A 58 4.15 14.70 -12.95
C PHE A 58 2.99 15.26 -13.76
N ILE A 59 2.75 14.68 -14.92
CA ILE A 59 1.65 15.12 -15.77
C ILE A 59 0.69 13.95 -15.94
N PRO A 60 -0.52 14.05 -15.42
CA PRO A 60 -1.51 12.97 -15.59
C PRO A 60 -1.83 12.79 -17.06
N LYS A 61 -1.97 11.56 -17.47
CA LYS A 61 -2.36 11.27 -18.84
C LYS A 61 -3.81 11.57 -19.09
N ASP A 62 -4.60 11.48 -18.05
CA ASP A 62 -6.02 11.70 -18.12
C ASP A 62 -6.33 12.98 -17.39
N GLU A 63 -6.99 13.90 -18.06
CA GLU A 63 -7.33 15.16 -17.44
C GLU A 63 -8.23 14.98 -16.24
N LYS A 64 -8.91 13.85 -16.17
CA LYS A 64 -9.77 13.58 -15.03
C LYS A 64 -8.97 13.24 -13.79
N GLN A 65 -7.73 12.90 -13.94
CA GLN A 65 -6.89 12.68 -12.78
C GLN A 65 -6.69 14.00 -12.08
N VAL A 66 -6.77 13.96 -10.78
CA VAL A 66 -6.61 15.16 -9.98
C VAL A 66 -5.18 15.18 -9.49
N PRO A 67 -4.35 16.09 -10.00
CA PRO A 67 -2.93 16.08 -9.66
C PRO A 67 -2.65 16.48 -8.24
N THR A 68 -3.50 17.28 -7.64
CA THR A 68 -3.24 17.75 -6.28
C THR A 68 -4.51 17.62 -5.47
N GLY A 69 -4.35 17.60 -4.16
CA GLY A 69 -5.49 17.57 -3.29
C GLY A 69 -6.25 16.25 -3.27
N ALA A 70 -5.67 15.22 -3.85
CA ALA A 70 -6.31 13.91 -3.80
C ALA A 70 -6.11 13.31 -2.42
N PHE A 71 -7.21 12.88 -1.83
CA PHE A 71 -7.16 12.29 -0.49
C PHE A 71 -7.68 10.87 -0.54
N PHE A 72 -7.04 10.00 0.20
CA PHE A 72 -7.49 8.61 0.26
C PHE A 72 -7.14 8.02 1.62
N ALA A 73 -7.87 6.97 1.97
CA ALA A 73 -7.54 6.21 3.17
C ALA A 73 -6.29 5.40 2.86
N GLY A 74 -5.32 5.48 3.75
CA GLY A 74 -4.04 4.81 3.53
C GLY A 74 -3.79 3.71 4.52
N ALA A 75 -2.87 2.85 4.16
CA ALA A 75 -2.45 1.76 5.03
C ALA A 75 -0.99 1.47 4.77
N ILE A 76 -0.33 0.96 5.79
CA ILE A 76 1.06 0.54 5.67
C ILE A 76 1.08 -0.97 5.79
N ALA A 77 1.54 -1.64 4.76
CA ALA A 77 1.65 -3.10 4.76
C ALA A 77 3.08 -3.49 5.04
N VAL A 78 3.26 -4.39 6.00
CA VAL A 78 4.59 -4.83 6.42
C VAL A 78 4.72 -6.31 6.10
N PHE A 79 5.76 -6.65 5.36
CA PHE A 79 6.11 -8.03 5.08
C PHE A 79 7.43 -8.31 5.79
N ASP A 80 7.36 -8.98 6.92
CA ASP A 80 8.54 -9.27 7.72
C ASP A 80 8.24 -10.52 8.53
N LYS A 81 8.86 -11.61 8.16
CA LYS A 81 8.53 -12.89 8.78
C LYS A 81 8.95 -12.94 10.25
N THR A 82 9.77 -12.01 10.71
CA THR A 82 10.14 -11.93 12.12
C THR A 82 9.19 -11.03 12.92
N TRP A 83 8.16 -10.50 12.28
CA TRP A 83 7.22 -9.61 12.94
C TRP A 83 6.54 -10.31 14.10
N LYS A 84 6.54 -9.67 15.27
CA LYS A 84 5.95 -10.26 16.48
C LYS A 84 4.82 -9.43 17.06
N GLY A 85 4.51 -8.32 16.44
CA GLY A 85 3.41 -7.50 16.93
C GLY A 85 2.07 -7.98 16.42
N PRO A 86 1.03 -7.18 16.62
CA PRO A 86 -0.30 -7.54 16.14
C PRO A 86 -0.36 -7.52 14.63
N ALA A 87 -1.36 -8.20 14.09
CA ALA A 87 -1.55 -8.22 12.65
C ALA A 87 -2.10 -6.90 12.12
N ILE A 88 -2.85 -6.18 12.94
CA ILE A 88 -3.50 -4.94 12.51
C ILE A 88 -3.35 -3.90 13.60
N SER A 89 -3.12 -2.66 13.18
CA SER A 89 -3.10 -1.54 14.10
C SER A 89 -3.62 -0.30 13.39
N TYR A 90 -3.77 0.77 14.14
CA TYR A 90 -4.26 2.04 13.62
C TYR A 90 -3.30 3.13 14.05
N ILE A 91 -3.06 4.07 13.14
CA ILE A 91 -2.14 5.17 13.35
C ILE A 91 -2.90 6.49 13.26
N GLY A 92 -2.58 7.40 14.14
CA GLY A 92 -3.13 8.77 14.09
C GLY A 92 -4.23 9.09 15.04
#